data_4d7cf09aeb42db5fc30cb15b1d159a2a
#
_entry.id   4d7cf09aeb42db5fc30cb15b1d159a2a
#
_cell.length_a   1.000
_cell.length_b   1.000
_cell.length_c   1.000
_cell.angle_alpha   90.00
_cell.angle_beta   90.00
_cell.angle_gamma   90.00
#
_symmetry.space_group_name_H-M   'P 1'
#
loop_
_entity.id
_entity.type
_entity.pdbx_description
1 polymer ?
#
loop_
_entity_poly.entity_id
_entity_poly.type
_entity_poly.pdbx_seq_one_letter_code
_entity_poly.pdbx_strand_id
1 'polypeptide(L)'
;SEMCIRDSDIRELIDNAHSSGVAVVCSSHDFQKTPDKNELVSRMVKMQQVGADLPKVAVMPHDSTDVLTLLSATIEMKNKYFVTPVITISMGKLGVASRLCGEVFGSAMTFASAGDSSAPGQISFDVMNLVLDSIME
;
A
#
# COMPACT_ATOMS: atom_id res chain seq x y z
N SER A 1 3.32 -2.15 -18.76
CA SER A 1 3.53 -0.85 -19.40
C SER A 1 3.62 0.18 -18.31
N GLU A 2 4.85 0.53 -17.91
CA GLU A 2 5.09 1.71 -17.06
C GLU A 2 4.72 2.93 -17.89
N MET A 3 3.61 3.55 -17.54
CA MET A 3 3.33 4.90 -18.00
C MET A 3 4.28 5.82 -17.22
N CYS A 4 5.37 6.25 -17.85
CA CYS A 4 6.22 7.31 -17.31
C CYS A 4 5.47 8.65 -17.40
N ILE A 5 4.58 8.89 -16.46
CA ILE A 5 4.06 10.23 -16.20
C ILE A 5 5.19 11.01 -15.56
N ARG A 6 5.55 12.17 -16.11
CA ARG A 6 6.61 13.00 -15.54
C ARG A 6 6.18 13.50 -14.16
N ASP A 7 7.11 13.60 -13.23
CA ASP A 7 6.84 14.07 -11.87
C ASP A 7 6.14 15.44 -11.83
N SER A 8 6.41 16.30 -12.82
CA SER A 8 5.73 17.59 -12.99
C SER A 8 4.24 17.45 -13.28
N ASP A 9 3.88 16.48 -14.12
CA ASP A 9 2.48 16.26 -14.53
C ASP A 9 1.67 15.65 -13.38
N ILE A 10 2.32 14.79 -12.59
CA ILE A 10 1.73 14.23 -11.35
C ILE A 10 1.46 15.34 -10.34
N ARG A 11 2.42 16.24 -10.10
CA ARG A 11 2.26 17.35 -9.16
C ARG A 11 1.10 18.26 -9.55
N GLU A 12 1.02 18.66 -10.82
CA GLU A 12 -0.08 19.50 -11.32
C GLU A 12 -1.45 18.81 -11.10
N LEU A 13 -1.54 17.51 -11.36
CA LEU A 13 -2.76 16.75 -11.13
C LEU A 13 -3.15 16.72 -9.64
N ILE A 14 -2.18 16.51 -8.74
CA ILE A 14 -2.38 16.50 -7.30
C ILE A 14 -2.81 17.88 -6.81
N ASP A 15 -2.16 18.96 -7.26
CA ASP A 15 -2.49 20.34 -6.89
C ASP A 15 -3.91 20.71 -7.32
N ASN A 16 -4.33 20.28 -8.50
CA ASN A 16 -5.70 20.47 -9.00
C ASN A 16 -6.73 19.71 -8.14
N ALA A 17 -6.43 18.46 -7.75
CA ALA A 17 -7.28 17.68 -6.86
C ALA A 17 -7.42 18.34 -5.49
N HIS A 18 -6.30 18.77 -4.89
CA HIS A 18 -6.28 19.46 -3.60
C HIS A 18 -7.05 20.80 -3.64
N SER A 19 -6.93 21.54 -4.74
CA SER A 19 -7.69 22.79 -4.94
C SER A 19 -9.21 22.57 -4.95
N SER A 20 -9.64 21.33 -5.26
CA SER A 20 -11.04 20.90 -5.23
C SER A 20 -11.42 20.19 -3.91
N GLY A 21 -10.52 20.15 -2.93
CA GLY A 21 -10.75 19.47 -1.64
C GLY A 21 -10.72 17.93 -1.72
N VAL A 22 -10.06 17.37 -2.73
CA VAL A 22 -9.99 15.91 -2.98
C VAL A 22 -8.62 15.37 -2.55
N ALA A 23 -8.62 14.35 -1.69
CA ALA A 23 -7.41 13.63 -1.30
C ALA A 23 -6.96 12.67 -2.42
N VAL A 24 -5.64 12.51 -2.55
CA VAL A 24 -5.03 11.73 -3.64
C VAL A 24 -4.31 10.50 -3.12
N VAL A 25 -4.69 9.33 -3.65
CA VAL A 25 -3.95 8.08 -3.47
C VAL A 25 -3.01 7.88 -4.67
N CYS A 26 -1.72 7.90 -4.41
CA CYS A 26 -0.71 7.58 -5.43
C CYS A 26 -0.31 6.11 -5.30
N SER A 27 -0.50 5.32 -6.35
CA SER A 27 -0.33 3.87 -6.30
C SER A 27 0.78 3.36 -7.22
N SER A 28 1.57 2.41 -6.73
CA SER A 28 2.48 1.58 -7.51
C SER A 28 2.13 0.11 -7.33
N HIS A 29 2.04 -0.64 -8.44
CA HIS A 29 1.73 -2.06 -8.44
C HIS A 29 2.83 -2.83 -9.16
N ASP A 30 3.37 -3.84 -8.49
CA ASP A 30 4.26 -4.82 -9.11
C ASP A 30 3.61 -6.21 -9.01
N PHE A 31 3.07 -6.69 -10.11
CA PHE A 31 2.40 -7.98 -10.18
C PHE A 31 3.37 -9.16 -10.39
N GLN A 32 4.65 -8.89 -10.53
CA GLN A 32 5.66 -9.91 -10.83
C GLN A 32 6.55 -10.24 -9.64
N LYS A 33 6.87 -9.27 -8.80
CA LYS A 33 7.83 -9.44 -7.69
C LYS A 33 7.59 -8.47 -6.54
N THR A 34 8.31 -8.72 -5.45
CA THR A 34 8.49 -7.76 -4.36
C THR A 34 9.88 -7.12 -4.49
N PRO A 35 9.98 -5.83 -4.78
CA PRO A 35 11.26 -5.09 -4.73
C PRO A 35 11.90 -5.15 -3.34
N ASP A 36 13.19 -4.85 -3.27
CA ASP A 36 13.86 -4.75 -1.98
C ASP A 36 13.28 -3.62 -1.10
N LYS A 37 13.56 -3.70 0.20
CA LYS A 37 13.02 -2.77 1.19
C LYS A 37 13.36 -1.30 0.86
N ASN A 38 14.59 -1.03 0.45
CA ASN A 38 15.03 0.35 0.18
C ASN A 38 14.31 0.93 -1.04
N GLU A 39 14.07 0.12 -2.06
CA GLU A 39 13.30 0.52 -3.23
C GLU A 39 11.83 0.80 -2.87
N LEU A 40 11.21 -0.06 -2.05
CA LEU A 40 9.83 0.15 -1.59
C LEU A 40 9.71 1.45 -0.78
N VAL A 41 10.60 1.69 0.16
CA VAL A 41 10.64 2.94 0.94
C VAL A 41 10.85 4.15 0.03
N SER A 42 11.81 4.07 -0.90
CA SER A 42 12.08 5.16 -1.86
C SER A 42 10.87 5.51 -2.71
N ARG A 43 10.13 4.51 -3.19
CA ARG A 43 8.89 4.72 -3.96
C ARG A 43 7.84 5.47 -3.13
N MET A 44 7.59 5.04 -1.90
CA MET A 44 6.61 5.70 -1.03
C MET A 44 7.03 7.12 -0.63
N VAL A 45 8.32 7.34 -0.34
CA VAL A 45 8.86 8.69 -0.06
C VAL A 45 8.70 9.61 -1.26
N LYS A 46 8.96 9.14 -2.48
CA LYS A 46 8.71 9.93 -3.70
C LYS A 46 7.25 10.30 -3.86
N MET A 47 6.33 9.38 -3.56
CA MET A 47 4.89 9.66 -3.60
C MET A 47 4.51 10.76 -2.59
N GLN A 48 5.08 10.74 -1.38
CA GLN A 48 4.91 11.82 -0.40
C GLN A 48 5.47 13.15 -0.92
N GLN A 49 6.64 13.14 -1.54
CA GLN A 49 7.30 14.33 -2.07
C GLN A 49 6.55 15.00 -3.23
N VAL A 50 5.79 14.24 -4.02
CA VAL A 50 4.93 14.81 -5.07
C VAL A 50 3.58 15.28 -4.53
N GLY A 51 3.28 15.06 -3.24
CA GLY A 51 2.10 15.56 -2.55
C GLY A 51 0.97 14.55 -2.34
N ALA A 52 1.22 13.25 -2.54
CA ALA A 52 0.20 12.23 -2.29
C ALA A 52 -0.21 12.20 -0.81
N ASP A 53 -1.51 12.18 -0.54
CA ASP A 53 -2.06 12.04 0.81
C ASP A 53 -1.92 10.61 1.33
N LEU A 54 -2.01 9.63 0.43
CA LEU A 54 -1.90 8.20 0.72
C LEU A 54 -1.03 7.50 -0.34
N PRO A 55 0.29 7.42 -0.12
CA PRO A 55 1.15 6.54 -0.90
C PRO A 55 0.71 5.09 -0.75
N LYS A 56 0.60 4.37 -1.86
CA LYS A 56 0.20 2.96 -1.88
C LYS A 56 1.16 2.12 -2.71
N VAL A 57 1.62 1.01 -2.15
CA VAL A 57 2.36 -0.02 -2.88
C VAL A 57 1.67 -1.37 -2.74
N ALA A 58 1.52 -2.07 -3.85
CA ALA A 58 1.02 -3.44 -3.90
C ALA A 58 2.01 -4.29 -4.70
N VAL A 59 2.50 -5.37 -4.10
CA VAL A 59 3.58 -6.20 -4.67
C VAL A 59 3.23 -7.68 -4.61
N MET A 60 3.86 -8.47 -5.49
CA MET A 60 3.64 -9.92 -5.55
C MET A 60 4.79 -10.63 -4.83
N PRO A 61 4.52 -11.37 -3.74
CA PRO A 61 5.52 -12.17 -3.06
C PRO A 61 5.77 -13.48 -3.79
N HIS A 62 7.03 -13.90 -3.87
CA HIS A 62 7.43 -15.23 -4.33
C HIS A 62 7.56 -16.22 -3.16
N ASP A 63 7.91 -15.71 -1.98
CA ASP A 63 8.03 -16.46 -0.74
C ASP A 63 7.64 -15.63 0.49
N SER A 64 7.71 -16.23 1.66
CA SER A 64 7.36 -15.56 2.92
C SER A 64 8.34 -14.43 3.28
N THR A 65 9.58 -14.48 2.79
CA THR A 65 10.58 -13.43 3.04
C THR A 65 10.18 -12.13 2.34
N ASP A 66 9.57 -12.22 1.17
CA ASP A 66 9.04 -11.08 0.44
C ASP A 66 7.93 -10.36 1.23
N VAL A 67 7.08 -11.12 1.92
CA VAL A 67 6.05 -10.54 2.81
C VAL A 67 6.70 -9.79 3.97
N LEU A 68 7.73 -10.37 4.59
CA LEU A 68 8.50 -9.71 5.66
C LEU A 68 9.22 -8.45 5.15
N THR A 69 9.74 -8.47 3.94
CA THR A 69 10.35 -7.31 3.29
C THR A 69 9.37 -6.15 3.17
N LEU A 70 8.14 -6.40 2.71
CA LEU A 70 7.10 -5.39 2.64
C LEU A 70 6.71 -4.85 4.03
N LEU A 71 6.50 -5.73 5.00
CA LEU A 71 6.16 -5.33 6.38
C LEU A 71 7.29 -4.50 7.00
N SER A 72 8.55 -4.88 6.77
CA SER A 72 9.72 -4.10 7.21
C SER A 72 9.78 -2.70 6.59
N ALA A 73 9.46 -2.57 5.30
CA ALA A 73 9.35 -1.27 4.64
C ALA A 73 8.21 -0.43 5.24
N THR A 74 7.08 -1.06 5.57
CA THR A 74 5.92 -0.40 6.21
C THR A 74 6.29 0.18 7.57
N ILE A 75 6.98 -0.61 8.41
CA ILE A 75 7.49 -0.16 9.72
C ILE A 75 8.45 1.01 9.55
N GLU A 76 9.34 0.96 8.58
CA GLU A 76 10.30 2.03 8.33
C GLU A 76 9.60 3.34 7.92
N MET A 77 8.58 3.27 7.07
CA MET A 77 7.75 4.43 6.71
C MET A 77 7.07 5.02 7.93
N LYS A 78 6.46 4.18 8.79
CA LYS A 78 5.82 4.62 10.03
C LYS A 78 6.78 5.31 11.00
N ASN A 79 7.99 4.77 11.15
CA ASN A 79 8.92 5.24 12.19
C ASN A 79 9.83 6.38 11.74
N LYS A 80 10.25 6.41 10.47
CA LYS A 80 11.24 7.37 9.97
C LYS A 80 10.67 8.42 9.01
N TYR A 81 9.61 8.08 8.27
CA TYR A 81 9.08 8.91 7.18
C TYR A 81 7.59 9.20 7.36
N PHE A 82 7.15 9.38 8.60
CA PHE A 82 5.74 9.66 8.92
C PHE A 82 5.37 11.10 8.53
N VAL A 83 5.27 11.35 7.23
CA VAL A 83 4.74 12.59 6.65
C VAL A 83 3.25 12.42 6.37
N THR A 84 2.90 11.32 5.72
CA THR A 84 1.52 10.89 5.47
C THR A 84 1.39 9.39 5.77
N PRO A 85 0.20 8.89 6.11
CA PRO A 85 -0.02 7.46 6.22
C PRO A 85 0.23 6.75 4.88
N VAL A 86 0.58 5.46 4.93
CA VAL A 86 0.87 4.64 3.74
C VAL A 86 -0.03 3.42 3.70
N ILE A 87 -0.25 2.89 2.49
CA ILE A 87 -0.96 1.64 2.25
C ILE A 87 0.01 0.65 1.64
N THR A 88 0.20 -0.51 2.28
CA THR A 88 1.09 -1.56 1.79
C THR A 88 0.36 -2.88 1.70
N ILE A 89 0.47 -3.56 0.56
CA ILE A 89 -0.23 -4.80 0.26
C ILE A 89 0.74 -5.80 -0.36
N SER A 90 0.88 -6.95 0.25
CA SER A 90 1.43 -8.14 -0.38
C SER A 90 0.28 -8.95 -0.99
N MET A 91 0.34 -9.19 -2.29
CA MET A 91 -0.74 -9.84 -3.04
C MET A 91 -0.67 -11.37 -2.94
N GLY A 92 -1.65 -12.05 -3.50
CA GLY A 92 -1.70 -13.52 -3.51
C GLY A 92 -1.92 -14.15 -2.14
N LYS A 93 -1.90 -15.48 -2.08
CA LYS A 93 -2.15 -16.24 -0.86
C LYS A 93 -1.09 -16.02 0.22
N LEU A 94 0.18 -15.87 -0.17
CA LEU A 94 1.27 -15.61 0.76
C LEU A 94 1.11 -14.25 1.46
N GLY A 95 0.54 -13.28 0.76
CA GLY A 95 0.35 -11.93 1.26
C GLY A 95 -0.86 -11.72 2.17
N VAL A 96 -1.68 -12.74 2.41
CA VAL A 96 -2.91 -12.64 3.24
C VAL A 96 -2.61 -12.03 4.61
N ALA A 97 -1.51 -12.44 5.25
CA ALA A 97 -1.10 -11.89 6.54
C ALA A 97 -0.91 -10.36 6.51
N SER A 98 -0.35 -9.80 5.43
CA SER A 98 -0.18 -8.35 5.29
C SER A 98 -1.51 -7.59 5.18
N ARG A 99 -2.55 -8.25 4.71
CA ARG A 99 -3.90 -7.67 4.62
C ARG A 99 -4.64 -7.72 5.97
N LEU A 100 -4.45 -8.80 6.73
CA LEU A 100 -5.09 -9.01 8.02
C LEU A 100 -4.42 -8.24 9.15
N CYS A 101 -3.09 -8.16 9.14
CA CYS A 101 -2.28 -7.58 10.22
C CYS A 101 -1.58 -6.27 9.81
N GLY A 102 -1.83 -5.74 8.61
CA GLY A 102 -1.10 -4.59 8.08
C GLY A 102 -1.14 -3.36 8.98
N GLU A 103 -2.25 -3.13 9.65
CA GLU A 103 -2.43 -2.02 10.58
C GLU A 103 -1.45 -2.08 11.77
N VAL A 104 -1.19 -3.27 12.31
CA VAL A 104 -0.21 -3.49 13.38
C VAL A 104 1.18 -3.01 12.96
N PHE A 105 1.52 -3.19 11.69
CA PHE A 105 2.80 -2.77 11.10
C PHE A 105 2.81 -1.33 10.61
N GLY A 106 1.64 -0.66 10.54
CA GLY A 106 1.52 0.75 10.18
C GLY A 106 0.91 1.03 8.81
N SER A 107 0.30 0.04 8.14
CA SER A 107 -0.52 0.27 6.96
C SER A 107 -1.84 0.93 7.35
N ALA A 108 -2.21 2.01 6.66
CA ALA A 108 -3.39 2.80 7.00
C ALA A 108 -4.71 2.15 6.59
N MET A 109 -4.68 1.26 5.59
CA MET A 109 -5.86 0.61 5.03
C MET A 109 -5.55 -0.79 4.55
N THR A 110 -6.61 -1.61 4.52
CA THR A 110 -6.63 -2.88 3.79
C THR A 110 -7.83 -2.91 2.84
N PHE A 111 -7.85 -3.88 1.93
CA PHE A 111 -8.92 -4.03 0.93
C PHE A 111 -9.50 -5.43 1.00
N ALA A 112 -10.80 -5.50 1.18
CA ALA A 112 -11.59 -6.74 1.17
C ALA A 112 -12.49 -6.78 -0.06
N SER A 113 -13.00 -7.96 -0.42
CA SER A 113 -14.00 -8.12 -1.48
C SER A 113 -15.40 -8.16 -0.90
N ALA A 114 -16.33 -7.43 -1.51
CA ALA A 114 -17.76 -7.50 -1.20
C ALA A 114 -18.53 -8.46 -2.15
N GLY A 115 -17.82 -9.16 -3.00
CA GLY A 115 -18.32 -10.11 -4.01
C GLY A 115 -17.10 -10.77 -4.67
N ASP A 116 -17.01 -10.69 -6.00
CA ASP A 116 -15.86 -11.21 -6.72
C ASP A 116 -14.57 -10.43 -6.36
N SER A 117 -13.47 -11.17 -6.23
CA SER A 117 -12.18 -10.59 -5.89
C SER A 117 -11.64 -9.73 -7.04
N SER A 118 -11.32 -8.47 -6.77
CA SER A 118 -10.72 -7.54 -7.74
C SER A 118 -9.18 -7.64 -7.82
N ALA A 119 -8.56 -8.38 -6.91
CA ALA A 119 -7.11 -8.57 -6.88
C ALA A 119 -6.73 -9.90 -6.22
N PRO A 120 -5.59 -10.51 -6.60
CA PRO A 120 -5.14 -11.77 -6.02
C PRO A 120 -4.99 -11.71 -4.49
N GLY A 121 -5.50 -12.72 -3.79
CA GLY A 121 -5.40 -12.85 -2.33
C GLY A 121 -6.31 -11.91 -1.54
N GLN A 122 -7.28 -11.27 -2.18
CA GLN A 122 -8.31 -10.50 -1.50
C GLN A 122 -9.24 -11.43 -0.70
N ILE A 123 -9.56 -11.05 0.54
CA ILE A 123 -10.44 -11.79 1.44
C ILE A 123 -11.82 -11.13 1.44
N SER A 124 -12.85 -11.90 1.80
CA SER A 124 -14.20 -11.34 1.91
C SER A 124 -14.27 -10.33 3.07
N PHE A 125 -15.15 -9.37 2.91
CA PHE A 125 -15.39 -8.32 3.92
C PHE A 125 -15.77 -8.90 5.29
N ASP A 126 -16.62 -9.94 5.33
CA ASP A 126 -17.06 -10.55 6.60
C ASP A 126 -15.91 -11.20 7.35
N VAL A 127 -15.03 -11.94 6.64
CA VAL A 127 -13.83 -12.55 7.25
C VAL A 127 -12.85 -11.48 7.70
N MET A 128 -12.66 -10.43 6.91
CA MET A 128 -11.79 -9.32 7.27
C MET A 128 -12.23 -8.66 8.58
N ASN A 129 -13.51 -8.31 8.70
CA ASN A 129 -14.05 -7.69 9.92
C ASN A 129 -13.88 -8.59 11.13
N LEU A 130 -14.20 -9.89 11.01
CA LEU A 130 -14.04 -10.83 12.12
C LEU A 130 -12.61 -10.86 12.65
N VAL A 131 -11.62 -10.84 11.76
CA VAL A 131 -10.20 -10.86 12.13
C VAL A 131 -9.77 -9.53 12.73
N LEU A 132 -10.13 -8.40 12.10
CA LEU A 132 -9.77 -7.06 12.60
C LEU A 132 -10.35 -6.81 13.99
N ASP A 133 -11.61 -7.15 14.22
CA ASP A 133 -12.25 -7.03 15.54
C ASP A 133 -11.50 -7.85 16.60
N SER A 134 -11.03 -9.05 16.22
CA SER A 134 -10.29 -9.92 17.14
C SER A 134 -8.85 -9.47 17.44
N ILE A 135 -8.25 -8.69 16.56
CA ILE A 135 -6.86 -8.19 16.71
C ILE A 135 -6.83 -6.85 17.45
N MET A 136 -7.88 -6.03 17.30
CA MET A 136 -7.93 -4.66 17.81
C MET A 136 -8.56 -4.55 19.21
N GLU A 137 -9.10 -5.64 19.77
CA GLU A 137 -9.51 -5.73 21.18
C GLU A 137 -8.29 -5.76 22.11
#